data_57e173a78427db1e27bfcc4e0c61cad2
#
_entry.id   57e173a78427db1e27bfcc4e0c61cad2
#
_cell.length_a   1.000
_cell.length_b   1.000
_cell.length_c   1.000
_cell.angle_alpha   90.00
_cell.angle_beta   90.00
_cell.angle_gamma   90.00
#
_symmetry.space_group_name_H-M   'P 1'
#
loop_
_entity.id
_entity.type
_entity.pdbx_description
1 polymer ?
#
loop_
_entity_poly.entity_id
_entity_poly.type
_entity_poly.pdbx_seq_one_letter_code
_entity_poly.pdbx_strand_id
1 'polypeptide(L)'
;IFDMDGTILNTLQDLADSCNYILQQYQMPLRTVEEIRFFVGNGIPKLIQRAFPKNTDEKLLQNALKDYIEYYEKNACVKTCPYEGIVDLLQTLKQKGFLLAVNTNKVNEAANILCNQFFPNIFDFVLGSSKDLPTKPNPEGVFRIIKNIEETALKNNPEKINLNNVFFVGDSDVDIQTGRNAGVGTVIGVDWGFRGTDFLLKHGANVVAKNPEELFEIIMKKINGGK
;
A
#
# COMPACT_ATOMS: atom_id res chain seq x y z
N ILE A 1 -6.27 -6.64 -5.49
CA ILE A 1 -5.72 -6.19 -4.20
C ILE A 1 -4.73 -5.07 -4.49
N PHE A 2 -4.86 -3.95 -3.79
CA PHE A 2 -4.01 -2.77 -3.97
C PHE A 2 -3.21 -2.49 -2.69
N ASP A 3 -1.97 -2.02 -2.83
CA ASP A 3 -1.35 -1.26 -1.75
C ASP A 3 -1.97 0.14 -1.64
N MET A 4 -1.63 0.88 -0.59
CA MET A 4 -2.17 2.22 -0.32
C MET A 4 -1.17 3.32 -0.62
N ASP A 5 -0.11 3.42 0.19
CA ASP A 5 0.85 4.54 0.18
C ASP A 5 1.75 4.46 -1.06
N GLY A 6 1.62 5.40 -1.99
CA GLY A 6 2.34 5.38 -3.27
C GLY A 6 1.60 4.64 -4.40
N THR A 7 0.49 3.96 -4.09
CA THR A 7 -0.28 3.19 -5.08
C THR A 7 -1.63 3.84 -5.36
N ILE A 8 -2.51 3.95 -4.38
CA ILE A 8 -3.82 4.59 -4.52
C ILE A 8 -3.86 6.00 -3.89
N LEU A 9 -2.99 6.27 -2.92
CA LEU A 9 -2.86 7.57 -2.24
C LEU A 9 -1.43 8.10 -2.34
N ASN A 10 -1.31 9.38 -2.69
CA ASN A 10 -0.07 10.13 -2.53
C ASN A 10 0.02 10.63 -1.09
N THR A 11 0.72 9.89 -0.25
CA THR A 11 0.88 10.16 1.18
C THR A 11 2.26 10.73 1.52
N LEU A 12 3.14 10.88 0.52
CA LEU A 12 4.56 11.16 0.72
C LEU A 12 4.81 12.44 1.51
N GLN A 13 4.05 13.50 1.22
CA GLN A 13 4.29 14.79 1.86
C GLN A 13 3.91 14.77 3.34
N ASP A 14 2.78 14.15 3.72
CA ASP A 14 2.37 14.05 5.12
C ASP A 14 3.32 13.15 5.92
N LEU A 15 3.84 12.08 5.30
CA LEU A 15 4.88 11.22 5.89
C LEU A 15 6.17 12.01 6.12
N ALA A 16 6.60 12.83 5.15
CA ALA A 16 7.81 13.63 5.24
C ALA A 16 7.68 14.75 6.27
N ASP A 17 6.58 15.47 6.26
CA ASP A 17 6.33 16.57 7.21
C ASP A 17 6.29 16.04 8.64
N SER A 18 5.60 14.91 8.87
CA SER A 18 5.53 14.26 10.18
C SER A 18 6.90 13.75 10.64
N CYS A 19 7.67 13.15 9.72
CA CYS A 19 9.01 12.68 10.03
C CYS A 19 9.93 13.84 10.44
N ASN A 20 9.90 14.94 9.69
CA ASN A 20 10.71 16.11 9.96
C ASN A 20 10.27 16.84 11.23
N TYR A 21 8.98 16.86 11.55
CA TYR A 21 8.51 17.36 12.84
C TYR A 21 9.15 16.61 14.00
N ILE A 22 9.16 15.28 13.96
CA ILE A 22 9.77 14.45 15.01
C ILE A 22 11.29 14.63 15.04
N LEU A 23 11.97 14.61 13.89
CA LEU A 23 13.41 14.87 13.82
C LEU A 23 13.78 16.21 14.48
N GLN A 24 12.98 17.26 14.25
CA GLN A 24 13.19 18.57 14.86
C GLN A 24 13.02 18.53 16.39
N GLN A 25 11.99 17.84 16.91
CA GLN A 25 11.78 17.68 18.36
C GLN A 25 12.96 17.00 19.04
N TYR A 26 13.58 16.05 18.35
CA TYR A 26 14.76 15.31 18.84
C TYR A 26 16.09 15.95 18.45
N GLN A 27 16.09 17.18 17.89
CA GLN A 27 17.27 17.92 17.44
C GLN A 27 18.15 17.11 16.46
N MET A 28 17.50 16.32 15.61
CA MET A 28 18.16 15.51 14.57
C MET A 28 18.14 16.23 13.22
N PRO A 29 19.08 15.91 12.30
CA PRO A 29 19.07 16.45 10.94
C PRO A 29 17.78 16.14 10.21
N LEU A 30 17.18 17.17 9.57
CA LEU A 30 16.00 16.99 8.75
C LEU A 30 16.30 16.19 7.47
N ARG A 31 15.26 15.57 6.91
CA ARG A 31 15.33 14.80 5.68
C ARG A 31 14.57 15.50 4.56
N THR A 32 15.10 15.39 3.36
CA THR A 32 14.37 15.81 2.16
C THR A 32 13.20 14.85 1.88
N VAL A 33 12.20 15.31 1.12
CA VAL A 33 11.08 14.46 0.69
C VAL A 33 11.58 13.27 -0.12
N GLU A 34 12.62 13.45 -0.95
CA GLU A 34 13.24 12.37 -1.72
C GLU A 34 13.91 11.31 -0.83
N GLU A 35 14.60 11.70 0.25
CA GLU A 35 15.14 10.74 1.21
C GLU A 35 14.00 9.94 1.87
N ILE A 36 12.94 10.63 2.31
CA ILE A 36 11.76 9.97 2.91
C ILE A 36 11.11 9.01 1.92
N ARG A 37 10.99 9.38 0.64
CA ARG A 37 10.50 8.49 -0.43
C ARG A 37 11.21 7.14 -0.46
N PHE A 38 12.55 7.13 -0.26
CA PHE A 38 13.33 5.90 -0.20
C PHE A 38 13.18 5.15 1.12
N PHE A 39 12.80 5.81 2.21
CA PHE A 39 12.66 5.19 3.52
C PHE A 39 11.31 4.50 3.72
N VAL A 40 10.28 4.91 2.98
CA VAL A 40 8.90 4.37 3.06
C VAL A 40 8.80 2.98 2.41
N GLY A 41 7.76 2.22 2.77
CA GLY A 41 7.37 0.91 2.21
C GLY A 41 7.40 -0.24 3.21
N ASN A 42 8.27 -0.18 4.23
CA ASN A 42 8.39 -1.26 5.23
C ASN A 42 7.75 -0.91 6.59
N GLY A 43 6.78 0.02 6.61
CA GLY A 43 6.10 0.49 7.81
C GLY A 43 6.85 1.56 8.59
N ILE A 44 6.14 2.21 9.52
CA ILE A 44 6.64 3.36 10.30
C ILE A 44 7.91 3.04 11.10
N PRO A 45 8.06 1.88 11.75
CA PRO A 45 9.30 1.58 12.49
C PRO A 45 10.54 1.67 11.62
N LYS A 46 10.48 1.17 10.38
CA LYS A 46 11.59 1.24 9.42
C LYS A 46 11.81 2.65 8.89
N LEU A 47 10.76 3.41 8.67
CA LEU A 47 10.86 4.83 8.31
C LEU A 47 11.66 5.60 9.37
N ILE A 48 11.29 5.50 10.65
CA ILE A 48 11.98 6.18 11.74
C ILE A 48 13.42 5.71 11.87
N GLN A 49 13.68 4.39 11.85
CA GLN A 49 15.02 3.84 11.90
C GLN A 49 15.94 4.38 10.79
N ARG A 50 15.42 4.57 9.57
CA ARG A 50 16.16 5.09 8.41
C ARG A 50 16.34 6.61 8.45
N ALA A 51 15.39 7.33 9.02
CA ALA A 51 15.42 8.79 9.10
C ALA A 51 16.41 9.29 10.15
N PHE A 52 16.56 8.59 11.27
CA PHE A 52 17.51 8.93 12.31
C PHE A 52 18.95 8.54 11.93
N PRO A 53 19.99 9.17 12.55
CA PRO A 53 21.38 8.77 12.37
C PRO A 53 21.61 7.29 12.74
N LYS A 54 22.51 6.61 12.03
CA LYS A 54 22.75 5.15 12.17
C LYS A 54 23.08 4.66 13.58
N ASN A 55 23.68 5.53 14.40
CA ASN A 55 24.14 5.18 15.76
C ASN A 55 23.18 5.73 16.83
N THR A 56 21.94 6.04 16.47
CA THR A 56 20.94 6.50 17.43
C THR A 56 20.59 5.38 18.40
N ASP A 57 20.56 5.71 19.69
CA ASP A 57 20.19 4.79 20.76
C ASP A 57 18.78 4.20 20.53
N GLU A 58 18.64 2.90 20.81
CA GLU A 58 17.40 2.18 20.53
C GLU A 58 16.22 2.69 21.36
N LYS A 59 16.44 3.10 22.61
CA LYS A 59 15.40 3.67 23.47
C LYS A 59 14.92 5.01 22.92
N LEU A 60 15.83 5.80 22.38
CA LEU A 60 15.47 7.07 21.72
C LEU A 60 14.67 6.82 20.44
N LEU A 61 15.04 5.82 19.62
CA LEU A 61 14.25 5.43 18.45
C LEU A 61 12.83 4.94 18.82
N GLN A 62 12.68 4.18 19.89
CA GLN A 62 11.39 3.72 20.38
C GLN A 62 10.50 4.89 20.85
N ASN A 63 11.08 5.88 21.55
CA ASN A 63 10.35 7.08 21.94
C ASN A 63 9.93 7.90 20.70
N ALA A 64 10.86 8.14 19.77
CA ALA A 64 10.57 8.85 18.53
C ALA A 64 9.51 8.15 17.67
N LEU A 65 9.51 6.82 17.65
CA LEU A 65 8.48 6.03 16.97
C LEU A 65 7.10 6.26 17.59
N LYS A 66 7.00 6.24 18.91
CA LYS A 66 5.75 6.52 19.63
C LYS A 66 5.23 7.93 19.32
N ASP A 67 6.11 8.93 19.43
CA ASP A 67 5.74 10.33 19.20
C ASP A 67 5.37 10.55 17.72
N TYR A 68 6.05 9.86 16.79
CA TYR A 68 5.67 9.89 15.36
C TYR A 68 4.27 9.36 15.13
N ILE A 69 3.94 8.20 15.70
CA ILE A 69 2.62 7.58 15.54
C ILE A 69 1.53 8.55 16.04
N GLU A 70 1.71 9.10 17.25
CA GLU A 70 0.74 10.04 17.84
C GLU A 70 0.59 11.33 17.00
N TYR A 71 1.68 11.85 16.46
CA TYR A 71 1.63 13.03 15.60
C TYR A 71 1.01 12.73 14.24
N TYR A 72 1.45 11.63 13.60
CA TYR A 72 0.99 11.24 12.28
C TYR A 72 -0.50 10.91 12.24
N GLU A 73 -1.05 10.25 13.27
CA GLU A 73 -2.49 9.98 13.37
C GLU A 73 -3.35 11.25 13.25
N LYS A 74 -2.85 12.37 13.75
CA LYS A 74 -3.54 13.67 13.70
C LYS A 74 -3.31 14.43 12.38
N ASN A 75 -2.26 14.08 11.64
CA ASN A 75 -1.77 14.84 10.48
C ASN A 75 -1.67 14.02 9.19
N ALA A 76 -2.12 12.77 9.18
CA ALA A 76 -1.97 11.86 8.03
C ALA A 76 -2.82 12.20 6.81
N CYS A 77 -3.64 13.25 6.88
CA CYS A 77 -4.62 13.60 5.86
C CYS A 77 -4.66 15.12 5.55
N VAL A 78 -3.53 15.81 5.74
CA VAL A 78 -3.42 17.25 5.47
C VAL A 78 -3.15 17.51 4.00
N LYS A 79 -2.24 16.76 3.40
CA LYS A 79 -1.82 16.85 1.99
C LYS A 79 -2.04 15.54 1.22
N THR A 80 -2.38 14.47 1.93
CA THR A 80 -2.71 13.17 1.32
C THR A 80 -3.92 13.30 0.41
N CYS A 81 -3.80 12.78 -0.80
CA CYS A 81 -4.88 12.74 -1.78
C CYS A 81 -4.75 11.50 -2.68
N PRO A 82 -5.84 11.04 -3.31
CA PRO A 82 -5.77 10.04 -4.38
C PRO A 82 -4.87 10.51 -5.52
N TYR A 83 -4.15 9.58 -6.14
CA TYR A 83 -3.52 9.88 -7.42
C TYR A 83 -4.59 10.18 -8.48
N GLU A 84 -4.25 11.05 -9.44
CA GLU A 84 -5.15 11.43 -10.54
C GLU A 84 -5.64 10.17 -11.28
N GLY A 85 -6.94 10.07 -11.55
CA GLY A 85 -7.59 8.95 -12.24
C GLY A 85 -7.81 7.69 -11.39
N ILE A 86 -7.25 7.57 -10.18
CA ILE A 86 -7.40 6.36 -9.35
C ILE A 86 -8.85 6.15 -8.89
N VAL A 87 -9.56 7.21 -8.51
CA VAL A 87 -10.96 7.09 -8.08
C VAL A 87 -11.81 6.53 -9.20
N ASP A 88 -11.66 7.07 -10.42
CA ASP A 88 -12.41 6.65 -11.60
C ASP A 88 -12.09 5.21 -12.00
N LEU A 89 -10.80 4.83 -11.93
CA LEU A 89 -10.36 3.46 -12.15
C LEU A 89 -11.05 2.48 -11.19
N LEU A 90 -10.97 2.75 -9.89
CA LEU A 90 -11.53 1.87 -8.86
C LEU A 90 -13.06 1.76 -8.97
N GLN A 91 -13.76 2.86 -9.24
CA GLN A 91 -15.20 2.86 -9.51
C GLN A 91 -15.54 2.03 -10.75
N THR A 92 -14.77 2.18 -11.83
CA THR A 92 -14.97 1.42 -13.07
C THR A 92 -14.77 -0.07 -12.84
N LEU A 93 -13.72 -0.46 -12.11
CA LEU A 93 -13.50 -1.86 -11.75
C LEU A 93 -14.64 -2.42 -10.90
N LYS A 94 -15.12 -1.64 -9.91
CA LYS A 94 -16.24 -2.03 -9.06
C LYS A 94 -17.52 -2.24 -9.87
N GLN A 95 -17.86 -1.32 -10.77
CA GLN A 95 -19.01 -1.42 -11.68
C GLN A 95 -18.95 -2.64 -12.61
N LYS A 96 -17.73 -3.07 -12.97
CA LYS A 96 -17.50 -4.29 -13.75
C LYS A 96 -17.55 -5.58 -12.92
N GLY A 97 -17.86 -5.49 -11.63
CA GLY A 97 -18.01 -6.66 -10.74
C GLY A 97 -16.72 -7.18 -10.13
N PHE A 98 -15.63 -6.40 -10.18
CA PHE A 98 -14.41 -6.79 -9.46
C PHE A 98 -14.60 -6.64 -7.95
N LEU A 99 -14.06 -7.59 -7.21
CA LEU A 99 -13.88 -7.47 -5.77
C LEU A 99 -12.58 -6.73 -5.50
N LEU A 100 -12.67 -5.65 -4.74
CA LEU A 100 -11.55 -4.74 -4.52
C LEU A 100 -11.13 -4.77 -3.05
N ALA A 101 -9.83 -4.89 -2.79
CA ALA A 101 -9.31 -4.88 -1.45
C ALA A 101 -7.99 -4.09 -1.34
N VAL A 102 -7.70 -3.63 -0.13
CA VAL A 102 -6.42 -2.99 0.21
C VAL A 102 -5.61 -3.91 1.12
N ASN A 103 -4.30 -4.06 0.83
CA ASN A 103 -3.31 -4.69 1.70
C ASN A 103 -2.13 -3.74 1.90
N THR A 104 -2.00 -3.15 3.07
CA THR A 104 -0.98 -2.14 3.33
C THR A 104 -0.21 -2.38 4.63
N ASN A 105 1.06 -1.92 4.69
CA ASN A 105 1.85 -1.88 5.93
C ASN A 105 1.50 -0.67 6.83
N LYS A 106 0.56 0.16 6.39
CA LYS A 106 -0.01 1.22 7.23
C LYS A 106 -0.85 0.61 8.37
N VAL A 107 -0.85 1.24 9.54
CA VAL A 107 -1.67 0.83 10.68
C VAL A 107 -3.14 0.68 10.26
N ASN A 108 -3.79 -0.40 10.69
CA ASN A 108 -5.12 -0.79 10.21
C ASN A 108 -6.19 0.30 10.40
N GLU A 109 -6.20 0.96 11.57
CA GLU A 109 -7.13 2.05 11.86
C GLU A 109 -6.95 3.22 10.89
N ALA A 110 -5.71 3.64 10.66
CA ALA A 110 -5.40 4.73 9.73
C ALA A 110 -5.74 4.36 8.27
N ALA A 111 -5.49 3.11 7.87
CA ALA A 111 -5.84 2.63 6.54
C ALA A 111 -7.37 2.67 6.30
N ASN A 112 -8.16 2.23 7.28
CA ASN A 112 -9.62 2.26 7.18
C ASN A 112 -10.18 3.70 7.17
N ILE A 113 -9.63 4.60 7.97
CA ILE A 113 -10.03 6.04 7.96
C ILE A 113 -9.80 6.64 6.58
N LEU A 114 -8.61 6.46 6.00
CA LEU A 114 -8.28 7.01 4.67
C LEU A 114 -9.12 6.38 3.56
N CYS A 115 -9.34 5.07 3.60
CA CYS A 115 -10.21 4.41 2.61
C CYS A 115 -11.65 4.91 2.70
N ASN A 116 -12.20 5.08 3.88
CA ASN A 116 -13.56 5.61 4.06
C ASN A 116 -13.67 7.07 3.60
N GLN A 117 -12.63 7.87 3.79
CA GLN A 117 -12.60 9.27 3.39
C GLN A 117 -12.50 9.45 1.87
N PHE A 118 -11.56 8.75 1.22
CA PHE A 118 -11.25 8.97 -0.19
C PHE A 118 -11.96 7.99 -1.14
N PHE A 119 -12.35 6.81 -0.66
CA PHE A 119 -12.91 5.73 -1.45
C PHE A 119 -14.17 5.11 -0.80
N PRO A 120 -15.18 5.92 -0.44
CA PRO A 120 -16.35 5.42 0.27
C PRO A 120 -17.07 4.33 -0.55
N ASN A 121 -17.31 3.17 0.09
CA ASN A 121 -18.00 2.00 -0.50
C ASN A 121 -17.32 1.36 -1.74
N ILE A 122 -16.04 1.63 -1.98
CA ILE A 122 -15.31 1.04 -3.12
C ILE A 122 -14.71 -0.31 -2.74
N PHE A 123 -14.00 -0.39 -1.62
CA PHE A 123 -13.32 -1.61 -1.23
C PHE A 123 -14.24 -2.56 -0.45
N ASP A 124 -14.18 -3.86 -0.82
CA ASP A 124 -14.86 -4.93 -0.11
C ASP A 124 -14.16 -5.28 1.21
N PHE A 125 -12.84 -5.09 1.26
CA PHE A 125 -12.06 -5.28 2.47
C PHE A 125 -10.80 -4.40 2.49
N VAL A 126 -10.48 -3.85 3.65
CA VAL A 126 -9.27 -3.06 3.90
C VAL A 126 -8.49 -3.71 5.02
N LEU A 127 -7.26 -4.13 4.74
CA LEU A 127 -6.36 -4.77 5.69
C LEU A 127 -5.07 -3.96 5.82
N GLY A 128 -4.92 -3.32 6.96
CA GLY A 128 -3.68 -2.68 7.40
C GLY A 128 -2.89 -3.57 8.36
N SER A 129 -1.73 -3.08 8.79
CA SER A 129 -0.90 -3.78 9.75
C SER A 129 -1.53 -3.82 11.14
N SER A 130 -1.37 -4.95 11.84
CA SER A 130 -1.76 -5.16 13.22
C SER A 130 -0.72 -6.05 13.92
N LYS A 131 -0.82 -6.17 15.25
CA LYS A 131 0.16 -6.96 16.04
C LYS A 131 0.15 -8.46 15.71
N ASP A 132 -0.99 -8.98 15.27
CA ASP A 132 -1.22 -10.39 14.95
C ASP A 132 -1.07 -10.72 13.47
N LEU A 133 -0.69 -9.73 12.64
CA LEU A 133 -0.49 -9.89 11.20
C LEU A 133 0.96 -9.57 10.83
N PRO A 134 1.69 -10.54 10.26
CA PRO A 134 3.00 -10.25 9.67
C PRO A 134 2.89 -9.21 8.57
N THR A 135 3.80 -8.23 8.59
CA THR A 135 3.83 -7.18 7.57
C THR A 135 4.26 -7.71 6.20
N LYS A 136 3.83 -7.04 5.13
CA LYS A 136 4.37 -7.27 3.79
C LYS A 136 5.92 -7.21 3.84
N PRO A 137 6.64 -8.13 3.15
CA PRO A 137 6.22 -9.00 2.06
C PRO A 137 5.68 -10.38 2.46
N ASN A 138 5.28 -10.58 3.73
CA ASN A 138 4.61 -11.82 4.11
C ASN A 138 3.25 -11.91 3.40
N PRO A 139 2.90 -13.08 2.79
CA PRO A 139 1.66 -13.23 2.01
C PRO A 139 0.40 -13.39 2.85
N GLU A 140 0.51 -13.52 4.17
CA GLU A 140 -0.61 -13.77 5.07
C GLU A 140 -1.74 -12.74 4.92
N GLY A 141 -1.39 -11.47 4.68
CA GLY A 141 -2.38 -10.41 4.42
C GLY A 141 -3.26 -10.70 3.20
N VAL A 142 -2.67 -11.24 2.13
CA VAL A 142 -3.41 -11.64 0.92
C VAL A 142 -4.39 -12.78 1.24
N PHE A 143 -3.94 -13.79 1.97
CA PHE A 143 -4.78 -14.93 2.32
C PHE A 143 -5.93 -14.55 3.26
N ARG A 144 -5.69 -13.65 4.23
CA ARG A 144 -6.77 -13.10 5.11
C ARG A 144 -7.80 -12.31 4.31
N ILE A 145 -7.37 -11.50 3.35
CA ILE A 145 -8.26 -10.76 2.45
C ILE A 145 -9.14 -11.72 1.68
N ILE A 146 -8.56 -12.72 1.02
CA ILE A 146 -9.29 -13.72 0.23
C ILE A 146 -10.32 -14.44 1.11
N LYS A 147 -9.88 -14.94 2.27
CA LYS A 147 -10.78 -15.63 3.20
C LYS A 147 -11.95 -14.73 3.63
N ASN A 148 -11.67 -13.48 3.97
CA ASN A 148 -12.74 -12.55 4.38
C ASN A 148 -13.74 -12.30 3.25
N ILE A 149 -13.26 -12.09 2.02
CA ILE A 149 -14.14 -11.87 0.85
C ILE A 149 -14.99 -13.11 0.56
N GLU A 150 -14.42 -14.32 0.65
CA GLU A 150 -15.17 -15.57 0.51
C GLU A 150 -16.27 -15.73 1.57
N GLU A 151 -15.96 -15.35 2.81
CA GLU A 151 -16.91 -15.45 3.94
C GLU A 151 -18.00 -14.38 3.93
N THR A 152 -17.76 -13.23 3.28
CA THR A 152 -18.67 -12.07 3.26
C THR A 152 -19.33 -11.87 1.91
N ALA A 153 -18.59 -11.35 0.93
CA ALA A 153 -19.10 -10.97 -0.38
C ALA A 153 -19.51 -12.21 -1.23
N LEU A 154 -18.83 -13.35 -1.04
CA LEU A 154 -19.10 -14.60 -1.77
C LEU A 154 -19.76 -15.67 -0.93
N LYS A 155 -20.33 -15.34 0.22
CA LYS A 155 -20.92 -16.29 1.18
C LYS A 155 -21.88 -17.33 0.55
N ASN A 156 -22.58 -16.95 -0.50
CA ASN A 156 -23.54 -17.81 -1.20
C ASN A 156 -22.98 -18.40 -2.49
N ASN A 157 -21.69 -18.15 -2.80
CA ASN A 157 -21.03 -18.72 -3.97
C ASN A 157 -20.19 -19.92 -3.53
N PRO A 158 -20.42 -21.14 -4.08
CA PRO A 158 -19.64 -22.33 -3.75
C PRO A 158 -18.21 -22.29 -4.29
N GLU A 159 -17.93 -21.40 -5.27
CA GLU A 159 -16.61 -21.30 -5.89
C GLU A 159 -15.69 -20.41 -5.02
N LYS A 160 -14.51 -20.97 -4.72
CA LYS A 160 -13.43 -20.22 -4.05
C LYS A 160 -12.70 -19.31 -5.02
N ILE A 161 -12.11 -18.27 -4.48
CA ILE A 161 -11.26 -17.35 -5.25
C ILE A 161 -10.02 -18.12 -5.76
N ASN A 162 -9.88 -18.20 -7.07
CA ASN A 162 -8.67 -18.75 -7.69
C ASN A 162 -7.59 -17.66 -7.71
N LEU A 163 -6.43 -17.94 -7.09
CA LEU A 163 -5.29 -17.02 -7.05
C LEU A 163 -4.82 -16.56 -8.43
N ASN A 164 -4.98 -17.41 -9.47
CA ASN A 164 -4.66 -17.02 -10.85
C ASN A 164 -5.51 -15.85 -11.38
N ASN A 165 -6.67 -15.58 -10.76
CA ASN A 165 -7.56 -14.47 -11.08
C ASN A 165 -7.36 -13.27 -10.14
N VAL A 166 -6.36 -13.30 -9.27
CA VAL A 166 -6.03 -12.23 -8.36
C VAL A 166 -4.91 -11.38 -8.95
N PHE A 167 -5.13 -10.07 -8.94
CA PHE A 167 -4.11 -9.07 -9.25
C PHE A 167 -3.62 -8.43 -7.94
N PHE A 168 -2.30 -8.32 -7.78
CA PHE A 168 -1.72 -7.51 -6.72
C PHE A 168 -1.06 -6.28 -7.34
N VAL A 169 -1.45 -5.09 -6.90
CA VAL A 169 -1.02 -3.80 -7.46
C VAL A 169 -0.27 -3.01 -6.40
N GLY A 170 0.95 -2.57 -6.69
CA GLY A 170 1.74 -1.79 -5.74
C GLY A 170 2.92 -1.08 -6.40
N ASP A 171 3.57 -0.19 -5.66
CA ASP A 171 4.63 0.69 -6.16
C ASP A 171 6.03 0.38 -5.62
N SER A 172 6.17 -0.68 -4.82
CA SER A 172 7.43 -1.02 -4.16
C SER A 172 7.83 -2.50 -4.35
N ASP A 173 9.11 -2.80 -4.06
CA ASP A 173 9.63 -4.16 -3.98
C ASP A 173 8.87 -5.03 -2.97
N VAL A 174 8.42 -4.42 -1.88
CA VAL A 174 7.63 -5.09 -0.85
C VAL A 174 6.31 -5.61 -1.43
N ASP A 175 5.65 -4.85 -2.28
CA ASP A 175 4.39 -5.20 -2.92
C ASP A 175 4.59 -6.31 -3.94
N ILE A 176 5.60 -6.14 -4.79
CA ILE A 176 5.95 -7.14 -5.81
C ILE A 176 6.25 -8.49 -5.15
N GLN A 177 7.06 -8.47 -4.09
CA GLN A 177 7.35 -9.68 -3.30
C GLN A 177 6.11 -10.27 -2.64
N THR A 178 5.21 -9.44 -2.09
CA THR A 178 3.96 -9.90 -1.46
C THR A 178 3.10 -10.67 -2.45
N GLY A 179 2.85 -10.10 -3.61
CA GLY A 179 2.05 -10.77 -4.66
C GLY A 179 2.69 -12.07 -5.13
N ARG A 180 4.03 -12.08 -5.32
CA ARG A 180 4.77 -13.28 -5.69
C ARG A 180 4.75 -14.35 -4.60
N ASN A 181 4.97 -14.00 -3.36
CA ASN A 181 4.94 -14.91 -2.22
C ASN A 181 3.55 -15.52 -2.01
N ALA A 182 2.49 -14.76 -2.31
CA ALA A 182 1.12 -15.23 -2.26
C ALA A 182 0.75 -16.13 -3.47
N GLY A 183 1.55 -16.13 -4.55
CA GLY A 183 1.25 -16.87 -5.76
C GLY A 183 0.06 -16.32 -6.55
N VAL A 184 -0.20 -15.00 -6.49
CA VAL A 184 -1.28 -14.40 -7.29
C VAL A 184 -0.96 -14.43 -8.78
N GLY A 185 -2.00 -14.47 -9.62
CA GLY A 185 -1.86 -14.62 -11.07
C GLY A 185 -1.11 -13.51 -11.77
N THR A 186 -1.22 -12.27 -11.27
CA THR A 186 -0.49 -11.14 -11.87
C THR A 186 -0.11 -10.11 -10.80
N VAL A 187 1.17 -9.76 -10.76
CA VAL A 187 1.71 -8.69 -9.93
C VAL A 187 2.02 -7.49 -10.82
N ILE A 188 1.33 -6.37 -10.59
CA ILE A 188 1.43 -5.16 -11.39
C ILE A 188 2.12 -4.09 -10.57
N GLY A 189 3.22 -3.55 -11.09
CA GLY A 189 3.84 -2.35 -10.57
C GLY A 189 3.12 -1.09 -11.05
N VAL A 190 3.21 0.00 -10.31
CA VAL A 190 2.73 1.32 -10.73
C VAL A 190 3.87 2.34 -10.71
N ASP A 191 4.07 3.05 -11.85
CA ASP A 191 5.23 3.93 -12.05
C ASP A 191 5.09 5.29 -11.34
N TRP A 192 3.87 5.74 -11.07
CA TRP A 192 3.59 7.02 -10.40
C TRP A 192 3.90 7.03 -8.90
N GLY A 193 4.23 5.87 -8.33
CA GLY A 193 4.53 5.70 -6.91
C GLY A 193 5.98 6.05 -6.52
N PHE A 194 6.51 5.36 -5.53
CA PHE A 194 7.78 5.72 -4.90
C PHE A 194 9.01 5.16 -5.62
N ARG A 195 8.91 4.07 -6.41
CA ARG A 195 10.08 3.35 -6.93
C ARG A 195 10.33 3.48 -8.44
N GLY A 196 9.33 3.55 -9.27
CA GLY A 196 9.46 3.64 -10.73
C GLY A 196 9.70 2.31 -11.45
N THR A 197 9.53 2.35 -12.77
CA THR A 197 9.40 1.18 -13.66
C THR A 197 10.58 0.22 -13.59
N ASP A 198 11.80 0.71 -13.80
CA ASP A 198 12.99 -0.16 -13.89
C ASP A 198 13.24 -0.93 -12.58
N PHE A 199 13.02 -0.25 -11.45
CA PHE A 199 13.15 -0.87 -10.14
C PHE A 199 12.10 -1.97 -9.95
N LEU A 200 10.85 -1.73 -10.28
CA LEU A 200 9.75 -2.69 -10.10
C LEU A 200 9.91 -3.93 -10.98
N LEU A 201 10.30 -3.74 -12.26
CA LEU A 201 10.59 -4.84 -13.18
C LEU A 201 11.77 -5.69 -12.68
N LYS A 202 12.84 -5.05 -12.22
CA LYS A 202 14.00 -5.75 -11.63
C LYS A 202 13.64 -6.60 -10.42
N HIS A 203 12.64 -6.17 -9.63
CA HIS A 203 12.15 -6.93 -8.46
C HIS A 203 11.07 -7.95 -8.79
N GLY A 204 10.71 -8.10 -10.08
CA GLY A 204 9.87 -9.19 -10.55
C GLY A 204 8.39 -8.85 -10.73
N ALA A 205 8.04 -7.56 -10.92
CA ALA A 205 6.73 -7.20 -11.43
C ALA A 205 6.49 -7.88 -12.78
N ASN A 206 5.30 -8.41 -13.02
CA ASN A 206 4.96 -8.99 -14.31
C ASN A 206 4.86 -7.92 -15.40
N VAL A 207 4.40 -6.73 -15.01
CA VAL A 207 4.21 -5.56 -15.85
C VAL A 207 4.15 -4.32 -14.95
N VAL A 208 4.43 -3.15 -15.51
CA VAL A 208 4.30 -1.87 -14.81
C VAL A 208 3.38 -0.97 -15.61
N ALA A 209 2.36 -0.39 -14.94
CA ALA A 209 1.46 0.59 -15.50
C ALA A 209 2.01 2.01 -15.26
N LYS A 210 1.94 2.88 -16.25
CA LYS A 210 2.43 4.27 -16.17
C LYS A 210 1.38 5.25 -15.62
N ASN A 211 0.11 4.89 -15.77
CA ASN A 211 -1.04 5.67 -15.33
C ASN A 211 -2.23 4.74 -15.06
N PRO A 212 -3.33 5.22 -14.44
CA PRO A 212 -4.49 4.41 -14.13
C PRO A 212 -5.21 3.84 -15.36
N GLU A 213 -5.21 4.53 -16.49
CA GLU A 213 -5.79 4.05 -17.74
C GLU A 213 -5.04 2.80 -18.24
N GLU A 214 -3.72 2.85 -18.27
CA GLU A 214 -2.89 1.70 -18.65
C GLU A 214 -3.06 0.53 -17.67
N LEU A 215 -3.20 0.81 -16.36
CA LEU A 215 -3.49 -0.21 -15.36
C LEU A 215 -4.82 -0.91 -15.66
N PHE A 216 -5.86 -0.17 -16.03
CA PHE A 216 -7.13 -0.73 -16.44
C PHE A 216 -7.00 -1.63 -17.68
N GLU A 217 -6.30 -1.14 -18.71
CA GLU A 217 -6.07 -1.90 -19.95
C GLU A 217 -5.33 -3.22 -19.68
N ILE A 218 -4.29 -3.19 -18.84
CA ILE A 218 -3.52 -4.38 -18.44
C ILE A 218 -4.44 -5.41 -17.78
N ILE A 219 -5.26 -4.98 -16.81
CA ILE A 219 -6.22 -5.85 -16.11
C ILE A 219 -7.19 -6.46 -17.11
N MET A 220 -7.81 -5.64 -17.96
CA MET A 220 -8.81 -6.10 -18.93
C MET A 220 -8.23 -7.05 -19.99
N LYS A 221 -7.02 -6.78 -20.47
CA LYS A 221 -6.31 -7.65 -21.41
C LYS A 221 -6.02 -9.03 -20.84
N LYS A 222 -5.62 -9.08 -19.57
CA LYS A 222 -5.36 -10.36 -18.88
C LYS A 222 -6.62 -11.21 -18.72
N ILE A 223 -7.76 -10.60 -18.42
CA ILE A 223 -9.04 -11.32 -18.28
C ILE A 223 -9.54 -11.80 -19.62
N ASN A 224 -9.45 -10.98 -20.67
CA ASN A 224 -9.95 -11.31 -22.01
C ASN A 224 -9.00 -12.24 -22.79
N GLY A 225 -7.71 -12.23 -22.50
CA GLY A 225 -6.69 -13.06 -23.17
C GLY A 225 -6.50 -14.44 -22.54
N GLY A 226 -7.19 -14.75 -21.46
CA GLY A 226 -7.21 -16.07 -20.80
C GLY A 226 -8.34 -16.99 -21.27
N LYS A 227 -9.00 -16.66 -22.39
CA LYS A 227 -10.00 -17.51 -23.05
C LYS A 227 -9.40 -18.24 -24.21
#